data_65df8968ba5436db181c9ddef8eb29b9
#
_entry.id   65df8968ba5436db181c9ddef8eb29b9
#
_cell.length_a   1.000
_cell.length_b   1.000
_cell.length_c   1.000
_cell.angle_alpha   90.00
_cell.angle_beta   90.00
_cell.angle_gamma   90.00
#
_symmetry.space_group_name_H-M   'P 1'
#
loop_
_entity.id
_entity.type
_entity.pdbx_description
1 polymer ?
#
loop_
_entity_poly.entity_id
_entity_poly.type
_entity_poly.pdbx_seq_one_letter_code
_entity_poly.pdbx_strand_id
1 'polypeptide(L)'
;MTSSVGWSADFQKGLAAAERGDFVTALREWTPLAEQGNTHAQFNLGVMYQNGQGVLQDYKTAVKWHRLSAEQGYANAQYNLGVMYQNG
;
A
#
# COMPACT_ATOMS: atom_id res chain seq x y z
N MET A 1 -1.72 -24.61 -10.36
CA MET A 1 -1.41 -24.14 -10.13
C MET A 1 -0.69 -23.64 -10.13
N THR A 2 -0.40 -23.26 -9.96
CA THR A 2 0.23 -22.63 -9.88
C THR A 2 0.95 -22.37 -9.53
N SER A 3 1.43 -22.12 -9.29
CA SER A 3 2.05 -21.78 -8.94
C SER A 3 2.74 -21.54 -8.74
N SER A 4 2.84 -21.27 -8.54
CA SER A 4 3.61 -20.78 -8.13
C SER A 4 4.70 -21.13 -7.76
N VAL A 5 5.19 -21.38 -8.20
CA VAL A 5 6.33 -21.60 -8.03
C VAL A 5 7.10 -20.63 -7.59
N GLY A 6 7.78 -20.64 -7.01
CA GLY A 6 8.63 -19.68 -6.66
C GLY A 6 8.10 -18.75 -5.72
N TRP A 7 7.89 -17.61 -6.03
CA TRP A 7 7.57 -16.57 -5.09
C TRP A 7 6.11 -16.14 -5.17
N SER A 8 5.45 -16.01 -4.04
CA SER A 8 4.12 -15.43 -3.99
C SER A 8 4.08 -14.34 -2.95
N ALA A 9 3.37 -13.27 -3.26
CA ALA A 9 3.23 -12.15 -2.35
C ALA A 9 2.46 -12.54 -1.10
N ASP A 10 2.87 -12.00 0.03
CA ASP A 10 2.32 -12.37 1.33
C ASP A 10 2.08 -11.11 2.16
N PHE A 11 0.81 -10.82 2.42
CA PHE A 11 0.44 -9.63 3.17
C PHE A 11 1.03 -9.63 4.58
N GLN A 12 0.99 -10.78 5.27
CA GLN A 12 1.49 -10.89 6.64
C GLN A 12 3.01 -10.73 6.71
N LYS A 13 3.70 -11.22 5.71
CA LYS A 13 5.14 -11.04 5.63
C LYS A 13 5.50 -9.57 5.45
N GLY A 14 4.72 -8.87 4.63
CA GLY A 14 4.89 -7.44 4.48
C GLY A 14 4.62 -6.69 5.77
N LEU A 15 3.58 -7.08 6.51
CA LEU A 15 3.24 -6.46 7.77
C LEU A 15 4.36 -6.65 8.81
N ALA A 16 4.87 -7.86 8.93
CA ALA A 16 5.98 -8.13 9.84
C ALA A 16 7.22 -7.31 9.48
N ALA A 17 7.49 -7.17 8.18
CA ALA A 17 8.60 -6.37 7.71
C ALA A 17 8.43 -4.90 8.10
N ALA A 18 7.23 -4.36 7.86
CA ALA A 18 6.95 -2.97 8.20
C ALA A 18 7.09 -2.70 9.70
N GLU A 19 6.66 -3.65 10.52
CA GLU A 19 6.74 -3.52 11.97
C GLU A 19 8.18 -3.45 12.47
N ARG A 20 9.12 -4.05 11.76
CA ARG A 20 10.53 -3.92 12.13
C ARG A 20 11.26 -2.83 11.32
N GLY A 21 10.51 -2.02 10.58
CA GLY A 21 11.09 -0.92 9.81
C GLY A 21 11.69 -1.30 8.47
N ASP A 22 11.48 -2.53 8.03
CA ASP A 22 11.98 -2.99 6.75
C ASP A 22 10.94 -2.71 5.67
N PHE A 23 10.86 -1.45 5.27
CA PHE A 23 9.83 -1.00 4.33
C PHE A 23 10.10 -1.48 2.89
N VAL A 24 11.34 -1.75 2.55
CA VAL A 24 11.65 -2.29 1.22
C VAL A 24 11.01 -3.67 1.05
N THR A 25 11.12 -4.53 2.06
CA THR A 25 10.47 -5.84 2.01
C THR A 25 8.95 -5.71 2.02
N ALA A 26 8.42 -4.80 2.85
CA ALA A 26 6.98 -4.56 2.89
C ALA A 26 6.47 -4.14 1.52
N LEU A 27 7.16 -3.22 0.86
CA LEU A 27 6.80 -2.76 -0.47
C LEU A 27 6.78 -3.91 -1.46
N ARG A 28 7.81 -4.76 -1.43
CA ARG A 28 7.93 -5.89 -2.34
C ARG A 28 6.78 -6.88 -2.18
N GLU A 29 6.33 -7.12 -0.93
CA GLU A 29 5.24 -8.04 -0.68
C GLU A 29 3.88 -7.42 -1.02
N TRP A 30 3.70 -6.14 -0.72
CA TRP A 30 2.38 -5.50 -0.87
C TRP A 30 2.08 -5.00 -2.28
N THR A 31 3.09 -4.65 -3.07
CA THR A 31 2.84 -4.09 -4.40
C THR A 31 2.05 -5.04 -5.30
N PRO A 32 2.44 -6.32 -5.44
CA PRO A 32 1.64 -7.24 -6.27
C PRO A 32 0.23 -7.42 -5.74
N LEU A 33 0.05 -7.47 -4.42
CA LEU A 33 -1.28 -7.63 -3.83
C LEU A 33 -2.15 -6.42 -4.11
N ALA A 34 -1.58 -5.22 -4.01
CA ALA A 34 -2.31 -3.99 -4.30
C ALA A 34 -2.72 -3.94 -5.78
N GLU A 35 -1.84 -4.36 -6.66
CA GLU A 35 -2.13 -4.42 -8.10
C GLU A 35 -3.23 -5.42 -8.41
N GLN A 36 -3.38 -6.44 -7.57
CA GLN A 36 -4.44 -7.43 -7.71
C GLN A 36 -5.75 -6.99 -7.06
N GLY A 37 -5.78 -5.81 -6.44
CA GLY A 37 -7.00 -5.26 -5.88
C GLY A 37 -7.14 -5.40 -4.37
N ASN A 38 -6.10 -5.86 -3.66
CA ASN A 38 -6.19 -6.00 -2.21
C ASN A 38 -6.28 -4.63 -1.56
N THR A 39 -7.39 -4.38 -0.88
CA THR A 39 -7.72 -3.08 -0.31
C THR A 39 -6.71 -2.61 0.73
N HIS A 40 -6.31 -3.51 1.63
CA HIS A 40 -5.37 -3.16 2.69
C HIS A 40 -3.97 -2.90 2.15
N ALA A 41 -3.55 -3.68 1.15
CA ALA A 41 -2.26 -3.46 0.50
C ALA A 41 -2.25 -2.11 -0.22
N GLN A 42 -3.36 -1.75 -0.87
CA GLN A 42 -3.49 -0.45 -1.52
C GLN A 42 -3.36 0.69 -0.51
N PHE A 43 -4.07 0.59 0.61
CA PHE A 43 -3.98 1.61 1.65
C PHE A 43 -2.55 1.72 2.18
N ASN A 44 -1.92 0.58 2.46
CA ASN A 44 -0.57 0.56 3.00
C ASN A 44 0.44 1.17 2.03
N LEU A 45 0.29 0.90 0.73
CA LEU A 45 1.14 1.55 -0.27
C LEU A 45 0.91 3.07 -0.29
N GLY A 46 -0.35 3.48 -0.16
CA GLY A 46 -0.66 4.90 -0.08
C GLY A 46 0.10 5.57 1.05
N VAL A 47 0.10 4.96 2.23
CA VAL A 47 0.81 5.48 3.40
C VAL A 47 2.32 5.52 3.13
N MET A 48 2.86 4.48 2.53
CA MET A 48 4.30 4.41 2.26
C MET A 48 4.75 5.51 1.30
N TYR A 49 4.00 5.72 0.23
CA TYR A 49 4.33 6.80 -0.72
C TYR A 49 4.09 8.17 -0.11
N GLN A 50 3.08 8.30 0.73
CA GLN A 50 2.80 9.56 1.41
C GLN A 50 3.94 9.96 2.35
N ASN A 51 4.52 8.98 3.03
CA ASN A 51 5.54 9.22 4.05
C ASN A 51 6.98 8.98 3.57
N GLY A 52 7.16 8.47 2.36
CA GLY A 52 8.49 8.16 1.87
C GLY A 52 9.15 6.99 2.59
N GLN A 53 8.38 5.93 2.85
CA GLN A 53 8.87 4.74 3.53
C GLN A 53 9.20 3.66 2.51
N GLY A 54 10.48 3.34 2.34
CA GLY A 54 10.93 2.36 1.38
C GLY A 54 10.90 2.83 -0.08
N VAL A 55 10.37 4.03 -0.31
CA VAL A 55 10.28 4.68 -1.62
C VAL A 55 10.46 6.16 -1.42
N LEU A 56 10.72 6.88 -2.50
CA LEU A 56 10.68 8.34 -2.44
C LEU A 56 9.24 8.80 -2.21
N GLN A 57 9.07 9.79 -1.37
CA GLN A 57 7.77 10.38 -1.11
C GLN A 57 7.16 10.86 -2.44
N ASP A 58 5.91 10.48 -2.67
CA ASP A 58 5.23 10.83 -3.91
C ASP A 58 3.73 10.92 -3.66
N TYR A 59 3.25 12.15 -3.49
CA TYR A 59 1.84 12.38 -3.17
C TYR A 59 0.89 11.92 -4.28
N LYS A 60 1.28 12.07 -5.53
CA LYS A 60 0.43 11.62 -6.63
C LYS A 60 0.19 10.12 -6.57
N THR A 61 1.25 9.37 -6.34
CA THR A 61 1.15 7.91 -6.22
C THR A 61 0.38 7.53 -4.97
N ALA A 62 0.61 8.25 -3.85
CA ALA A 62 -0.14 8.00 -2.63
C ALA A 62 -1.64 8.22 -2.84
N VAL A 63 -2.02 9.30 -3.51
CA VAL A 63 -3.43 9.59 -3.81
C VAL A 63 -4.03 8.47 -4.65
N LYS A 64 -3.29 7.99 -5.64
CA LYS A 64 -3.77 6.91 -6.49
C LYS A 64 -4.12 5.67 -5.67
N TRP A 65 -3.21 5.24 -4.78
CA TRP A 65 -3.45 4.04 -3.99
C TRP A 65 -4.55 4.24 -2.96
N HIS A 66 -4.58 5.41 -2.30
CA HIS A 66 -5.66 5.72 -1.37
C HIS A 66 -7.02 5.77 -2.07
N ARG A 67 -7.05 6.31 -3.29
CA ARG A 67 -8.31 6.35 -4.06
C ARG A 67 -8.82 4.95 -4.36
N LEU A 68 -7.95 4.06 -4.81
CA LEU A 68 -8.37 2.70 -5.13
C LEU A 68 -8.91 1.99 -3.89
N SER A 69 -8.26 2.16 -2.75
CA SER A 69 -8.71 1.58 -1.49
C SER A 69 -10.04 2.21 -1.04
N ALA A 70 -10.15 3.54 -1.15
CA ALA A 70 -11.36 4.27 -0.77
C ALA A 70 -12.56 3.85 -1.61
N GLU A 71 -12.34 3.61 -2.90
CA GLU A 71 -13.40 3.16 -3.81
C GLU A 71 -13.94 1.79 -3.42
N GLN A 72 -13.16 1.00 -2.70
CA GLN A 72 -13.61 -0.28 -2.18
C GLN A 72 -14.29 -0.14 -0.80
N GLY A 73 -14.46 1.08 -0.32
CA GLY A 73 -15.17 1.35 0.92
C GLY A 73 -14.31 1.40 2.17
N TYR A 74 -12.99 1.41 2.03
CA TYR A 74 -12.12 1.42 3.21
C TYR A 74 -12.09 2.81 3.85
N ALA A 75 -12.67 2.93 5.04
CA ALA A 75 -12.87 4.22 5.70
C ALA A 75 -11.55 4.96 5.96
N ASN A 76 -10.50 4.25 6.36
CA ASN A 76 -9.21 4.89 6.63
C ASN A 76 -8.63 5.52 5.37
N ALA A 77 -8.81 4.87 4.23
CA ALA A 77 -8.34 5.42 2.96
C ALA A 77 -9.17 6.64 2.56
N GLN A 78 -10.48 6.60 2.80
CA GLN A 78 -11.35 7.73 2.53
C GLN A 78 -10.94 8.94 3.36
N TYR A 79 -10.64 8.71 4.63
CA TYR A 79 -10.19 9.77 5.51
C TYR A 79 -8.86 10.37 5.04
N ASN A 80 -7.88 9.53 4.74
CA ASN A 80 -6.57 9.98 4.29
C ASN A 80 -6.67 10.75 2.97
N LEU A 81 -7.50 10.26 2.05
CA LEU A 81 -7.71 10.91 0.77
C LEU A 81 -8.27 12.31 0.97
N GLY A 82 -9.26 12.43 1.86
CA GLY A 82 -9.87 13.72 2.17
C GLY A 82 -8.85 14.70 2.75
N VAL A 83 -8.03 14.22 3.67
CA VAL A 83 -6.99 15.06 4.28
C VAL A 83 -5.98 15.52 3.23
N MET A 84 -5.57 14.64 2.32
CA MET A 84 -4.62 14.98 1.29
C MET A 84 -5.18 16.02 0.31
N TYR A 85 -6.44 15.90 -0.06
CA TYR A 85 -7.09 16.88 -0.92
C TYR A 85 -7.21 18.24 -0.22
N GLN A 86 -7.48 18.24 1.07
CA GLN A 86 -7.59 19.45 1.86
C GLN A 86 -6.26 20.19 1.96
N ASN A 87 -5.18 19.46 2.10
CA ASN A 87 -3.86 20.04 2.35
C ASN A 87 -3.08 20.30 1.07
N GLY A 88 -3.63 19.91 -0.01
CA GLY A 88 -2.97 20.17 -1.17
C GLY A 88 -2.64 19.62 -2.25
#